data_11dc9f1f333f100eb869f15e402eb533
#
_entry.id   11dc9f1f333f100eb869f15e402eb533
#
_cell.length_a   1.000
_cell.length_b   1.000
_cell.length_c   1.000
_cell.angle_alpha   90.00
_cell.angle_beta   90.00
_cell.angle_gamma   90.00
#
_symmetry.space_group_name_H-M   'P 1'
#
loop_
_entity.id
_entity.type
_entity.pdbx_description
1 polymer ?
#
loop_
_entity_poly.entity_id
_entity_poly.type
_entity_poly.pdbx_seq_one_letter_code
_entity_poly.pdbx_strand_id
1 'polypeptide(L)'
;NINQWTSERVWLTQQVIQRSNIDWNNVAAIAEIIAETLPSHAARVIHAHLEQRLAQAISESQISPPELPPDADQVQRNVHEYQYHPRRPLERLLKSERDFYELEKFAQANPKAFLEAIWWWFTNLVDRISREFNLNSTSYREDFLVSLDRYPGKIIEALLSAILELAQQDRQAFLTFVTQSIQSDLLLVHRLLARGLENIASQEPQFILNYLLSDLRRLCLGDSIEGHHYDTKRLICSICPHLSPDDREKIENAIRQFNYCHPWENCEPDDRLQLLQYNRIHRLQLLLAFPDECLSPAGKRLRDEEIRAFPSEVAEDRYPTVTPVQFVGPRMTEEEMSRASDLELLNLFDELSDKTRWDRSLSVWAT
;
A
#
# COMPACT_ATOMS: atom_id res chain seq x y z
N ASN A 1 -2.80 -20.85 -42.12
CA ASN A 1 -3.20 -21.00 -40.73
C ASN A 1 -3.27 -19.59 -40.06
N ILE A 2 -4.48 -19.05 -40.02
CA ILE A 2 -4.74 -17.69 -39.47
C ILE A 2 -4.67 -17.71 -37.90
N ASN A 3 -4.65 -18.90 -37.31
CA ASN A 3 -4.78 -19.09 -35.84
C ASN A 3 -3.46 -19.29 -35.08
N GLN A 4 -2.31 -19.10 -35.68
CA GLN A 4 -1.04 -19.19 -34.95
C GLN A 4 -0.51 -17.80 -34.64
N TRP A 5 -0.36 -17.50 -33.34
CA TRP A 5 0.35 -16.33 -32.88
C TRP A 5 1.85 -16.46 -33.15
N THR A 6 2.44 -15.45 -33.75
CA THR A 6 3.88 -15.32 -33.96
C THR A 6 4.37 -14.05 -33.29
N SER A 7 5.67 -13.95 -33.04
CA SER A 7 6.29 -12.74 -32.46
C SER A 7 5.96 -11.47 -33.24
N GLU A 8 5.89 -11.55 -34.57
CA GLU A 8 5.57 -10.41 -35.44
C GLU A 8 4.10 -9.98 -35.26
N ARG A 9 3.16 -10.93 -35.15
CA ARG A 9 1.74 -10.62 -34.89
C ARG A 9 1.55 -10.00 -33.53
N VAL A 10 2.24 -10.53 -32.51
CA VAL A 10 2.22 -9.92 -31.17
C VAL A 10 2.78 -8.51 -31.20
N TRP A 11 3.90 -8.29 -31.88
CA TRP A 11 4.48 -6.94 -32.04
C TRP A 11 3.50 -5.98 -32.75
N LEU A 12 2.85 -6.39 -33.82
CA LEU A 12 1.83 -5.58 -34.49
C LEU A 12 0.66 -5.26 -33.56
N THR A 13 0.18 -6.23 -32.78
CA THR A 13 -0.87 -6.04 -31.77
C THR A 13 -0.47 -4.99 -30.74
N GLN A 14 0.76 -5.05 -30.22
CA GLN A 14 1.30 -4.06 -29.30
C GLN A 14 1.29 -2.64 -29.93
N GLN A 15 1.72 -2.52 -31.20
CA GLN A 15 1.71 -1.22 -31.91
C GLN A 15 0.29 -0.66 -32.09
N VAL A 16 -0.68 -1.53 -32.35
CA VAL A 16 -2.10 -1.14 -32.45
C VAL A 16 -2.63 -0.69 -31.08
N ILE A 17 -2.36 -1.45 -30.02
CA ILE A 17 -2.81 -1.10 -28.66
C ILE A 17 -2.23 0.25 -28.22
N GLN A 18 -0.92 0.48 -28.44
CA GLN A 18 -0.27 1.74 -28.06
C GLN A 18 -0.80 2.96 -28.80
N ARG A 19 -1.32 2.80 -30.02
CA ARG A 19 -1.79 3.90 -30.86
C ARG A 19 -3.29 4.11 -30.84
N SER A 20 -4.04 3.15 -30.34
CA SER A 20 -5.51 3.13 -30.37
C SER A 20 -6.04 3.11 -28.93
N ASN A 21 -7.14 3.80 -28.69
CA ASN A 21 -7.80 3.75 -27.38
C ASN A 21 -8.63 2.45 -27.27
N ILE A 22 -7.96 1.32 -27.08
CA ILE A 22 -8.58 0.01 -26.95
C ILE A 22 -8.92 -0.20 -25.47
N ASP A 23 -10.15 -0.62 -25.19
CA ASP A 23 -10.57 -0.92 -23.82
C ASP A 23 -9.91 -2.19 -23.29
N TRP A 24 -9.89 -2.32 -21.97
CA TRP A 24 -9.27 -3.45 -21.26
C TRP A 24 -9.89 -4.80 -21.66
N ASN A 25 -11.19 -4.88 -21.88
CA ASN A 25 -11.87 -6.15 -22.22
C ASN A 25 -11.30 -6.77 -23.50
N ASN A 26 -11.09 -5.93 -24.51
CA ASN A 26 -10.48 -6.36 -25.76
C ASN A 26 -9.02 -6.77 -25.59
N VAL A 27 -8.26 -6.02 -24.77
CA VAL A 27 -6.85 -6.36 -24.46
C VAL A 27 -6.76 -7.66 -23.69
N ALA A 28 -7.61 -7.87 -22.68
CA ALA A 28 -7.66 -9.08 -21.89
C ALA A 28 -8.00 -10.31 -22.77
N ALA A 29 -9.04 -10.21 -23.62
CA ALA A 29 -9.40 -11.28 -24.54
C ALA A 29 -8.28 -11.65 -25.52
N ILE A 30 -7.55 -10.67 -26.06
CA ILE A 30 -6.39 -10.90 -26.92
C ILE A 30 -5.26 -11.56 -26.11
N ALA A 31 -4.96 -11.06 -24.90
CA ALA A 31 -3.93 -11.62 -24.05
C ALA A 31 -4.23 -13.06 -23.64
N GLU A 32 -5.50 -13.41 -23.38
CA GLU A 32 -5.93 -14.78 -23.06
C GLU A 32 -5.63 -15.75 -24.21
N ILE A 33 -6.02 -15.40 -25.44
CA ILE A 33 -5.75 -16.21 -26.62
C ILE A 33 -4.23 -16.39 -26.85
N ILE A 34 -3.44 -15.33 -26.61
CA ILE A 34 -1.99 -15.41 -26.76
C ILE A 34 -1.38 -16.26 -25.65
N ALA A 35 -1.91 -16.19 -24.42
CA ALA A 35 -1.37 -16.89 -23.26
C ALA A 35 -1.43 -18.41 -23.41
N GLU A 36 -2.40 -18.95 -24.15
CA GLU A 36 -2.50 -20.41 -24.46
C GLU A 36 -1.24 -20.97 -25.12
N THR A 37 -0.55 -20.18 -25.94
CA THR A 37 0.61 -20.64 -26.71
C THR A 37 1.89 -19.87 -26.41
N LEU A 38 1.79 -18.61 -26.01
CA LEU A 38 2.92 -17.69 -25.82
C LEU A 38 2.73 -16.82 -24.56
N PRO A 39 2.76 -17.41 -23.34
CA PRO A 39 2.43 -16.68 -22.11
C PRO A 39 3.28 -15.42 -21.85
N SER A 40 4.57 -15.45 -22.16
CA SER A 40 5.45 -14.28 -22.04
C SER A 40 5.08 -13.14 -23.00
N HIS A 41 4.45 -13.45 -24.11
CA HIS A 41 3.98 -12.47 -25.07
C HIS A 41 2.64 -11.86 -24.67
N ALA A 42 1.79 -12.62 -23.97
CA ALA A 42 0.57 -12.08 -23.35
C ALA A 42 0.90 -10.96 -22.34
N ALA A 43 1.90 -11.17 -21.48
CA ALA A 43 2.38 -10.15 -20.54
C ALA A 43 2.85 -8.85 -21.25
N ARG A 44 3.49 -8.99 -22.42
CA ARG A 44 3.91 -7.81 -23.23
C ARG A 44 2.74 -7.07 -23.86
N VAL A 45 1.68 -7.76 -24.23
CA VAL A 45 0.44 -7.12 -24.74
C VAL A 45 -0.23 -6.32 -23.63
N ILE A 46 -0.32 -6.90 -22.43
CA ILE A 46 -0.80 -6.21 -21.24
C ILE A 46 0.05 -4.97 -20.94
N HIS A 47 1.37 -5.10 -20.95
CA HIS A 47 2.30 -4.01 -20.75
C HIS A 47 2.07 -2.86 -21.75
N ALA A 48 1.85 -3.16 -23.03
CA ALA A 48 1.59 -2.13 -24.05
C ALA A 48 0.34 -1.31 -23.75
N HIS A 49 -0.71 -1.93 -23.18
CA HIS A 49 -1.89 -1.22 -22.73
C HIS A 49 -1.64 -0.38 -21.48
N LEU A 50 -0.90 -0.92 -20.51
CA LEU A 50 -0.53 -0.17 -19.30
C LEU A 50 0.32 1.06 -19.63
N GLU A 51 1.26 0.96 -20.60
CA GLU A 51 2.02 2.10 -21.11
C GLU A 51 1.12 3.17 -21.73
N GLN A 52 0.12 2.77 -22.52
CA GLN A 52 -0.86 3.69 -23.08
C GLN A 52 -1.64 4.42 -21.99
N ARG A 53 -2.12 3.68 -20.96
CA ARG A 53 -2.84 4.26 -19.82
C ARG A 53 -1.96 5.20 -19.00
N LEU A 54 -0.68 4.87 -18.83
CA LEU A 54 0.29 5.75 -18.17
C LEU A 54 0.50 7.03 -18.96
N ALA A 55 0.67 6.94 -20.29
CA ALA A 55 0.82 8.12 -21.15
C ALA A 55 -0.42 9.02 -21.07
N GLN A 56 -1.63 8.44 -21.04
CA GLN A 56 -2.87 9.17 -20.83
C GLN A 56 -2.89 9.87 -19.47
N ALA A 57 -2.58 9.16 -18.38
CA ALA A 57 -2.56 9.72 -17.03
C ALA A 57 -1.52 10.86 -16.89
N ILE A 58 -0.36 10.73 -17.54
CA ILE A 58 0.65 11.80 -17.61
C ILE A 58 0.09 13.01 -18.36
N SER A 59 -0.59 12.81 -19.49
CA SER A 59 -1.21 13.90 -20.24
C SER A 59 -2.29 14.61 -19.41
N GLU A 60 -3.14 13.86 -18.71
CA GLU A 60 -4.14 14.40 -17.80
C GLU A 60 -3.51 15.20 -16.66
N SER A 61 -2.37 14.76 -16.12
CA SER A 61 -1.65 15.44 -15.03
C SER A 61 -1.09 16.82 -15.43
N GLN A 62 -0.97 17.08 -16.71
CA GLN A 62 -0.45 18.35 -17.28
C GLN A 62 -1.56 19.35 -17.61
N ILE A 63 -2.83 18.97 -17.48
CA ILE A 63 -3.96 19.85 -17.74
C ILE A 63 -4.05 20.90 -16.62
N SER A 64 -4.03 22.18 -17.00
CA SER A 64 -4.21 23.26 -16.04
C SER A 64 -5.59 23.16 -15.37
N PRO A 65 -5.67 23.30 -14.04
CA PRO A 65 -6.96 23.29 -13.35
C PRO A 65 -7.82 24.47 -13.80
N PRO A 66 -9.16 24.35 -13.77
CA PRO A 66 -10.05 25.47 -14.01
C PRO A 66 -9.84 26.56 -12.96
N GLU A 67 -10.03 27.81 -13.34
CA GLU A 67 -9.94 28.91 -12.38
C GLU A 67 -11.04 28.81 -11.32
N LEU A 68 -10.66 29.00 -10.07
CA LEU A 68 -11.60 29.09 -8.96
C LEU A 68 -12.30 30.45 -8.97
N PRO A 69 -13.59 30.52 -8.57
CA PRO A 69 -14.25 31.80 -8.33
C PRO A 69 -13.44 32.66 -7.34
N PRO A 70 -13.40 34.00 -7.53
CA PRO A 70 -12.63 34.89 -6.65
C PRO A 70 -13.08 34.83 -5.18
N ASP A 71 -14.33 34.48 -4.93
CA ASP A 71 -15.00 34.37 -3.65
C ASP A 71 -15.01 32.95 -3.08
N ALA A 72 -14.27 32.02 -3.70
CA ALA A 72 -14.18 30.64 -3.23
C ALA A 72 -13.71 30.56 -1.77
N ASP A 73 -14.45 29.82 -0.96
CA ASP A 73 -14.09 29.56 0.44
C ASP A 73 -12.93 28.57 0.57
N GLN A 74 -12.44 28.37 1.80
CA GLN A 74 -11.31 27.51 2.07
C GLN A 74 -11.61 26.03 1.71
N VAL A 75 -12.85 25.60 1.92
CA VAL A 75 -13.26 24.21 1.61
C VAL A 75 -13.24 23.99 0.09
N GLN A 76 -13.79 24.94 -0.67
CA GLN A 76 -13.79 24.90 -2.14
C GLN A 76 -12.35 24.89 -2.67
N ARG A 77 -11.45 25.69 -2.10
CA ARG A 77 -10.02 25.70 -2.46
C ARG A 77 -9.35 24.35 -2.17
N ASN A 78 -9.56 23.78 -0.98
CA ASN A 78 -8.99 22.49 -0.61
C ASN A 78 -9.53 21.35 -1.51
N VAL A 79 -10.84 21.36 -1.80
CA VAL A 79 -11.47 20.38 -2.70
C VAL A 79 -10.89 20.52 -4.12
N HIS A 80 -10.75 21.74 -4.60
CA HIS A 80 -10.19 22.01 -5.93
C HIS A 80 -8.73 21.56 -6.00
N GLU A 81 -7.89 21.94 -5.04
CA GLU A 81 -6.49 21.49 -4.97
C GLU A 81 -6.42 19.96 -4.95
N TYR A 82 -7.24 19.32 -4.13
CA TYR A 82 -7.33 17.87 -4.08
C TYR A 82 -7.73 17.23 -5.42
N GLN A 83 -8.77 17.76 -6.08
CA GLN A 83 -9.29 17.17 -7.32
C GLN A 83 -8.35 17.34 -8.51
N TYR A 84 -7.70 18.49 -8.60
CA TYR A 84 -6.85 18.87 -9.73
C TYR A 84 -5.35 18.73 -9.45
N HIS A 85 -5.00 18.07 -8.33
CA HIS A 85 -3.60 17.79 -8.05
C HIS A 85 -2.99 16.96 -9.18
N PRO A 86 -1.84 17.35 -9.75
CA PRO A 86 -1.23 16.67 -10.92
C PRO A 86 -0.99 15.17 -10.72
N ARG A 87 -0.83 14.74 -9.47
CA ARG A 87 -0.64 13.34 -9.09
C ARG A 87 -1.90 12.48 -9.22
N ARG A 88 -3.09 13.06 -9.17
CA ARG A 88 -4.37 12.33 -9.12
C ARG A 88 -4.64 11.37 -10.28
N PRO A 89 -4.36 11.71 -11.54
CA PRO A 89 -4.52 10.77 -12.64
C PRO A 89 -3.65 9.52 -12.48
N LEU A 90 -2.40 9.69 -12.00
CA LEU A 90 -1.46 8.60 -11.75
C LEU A 90 -1.91 7.71 -10.59
N GLU A 91 -2.36 8.32 -9.48
CA GLU A 91 -2.92 7.57 -8.35
C GLU A 91 -4.18 6.78 -8.73
N ARG A 92 -5.07 7.38 -9.51
CA ARG A 92 -6.28 6.69 -10.01
C ARG A 92 -5.91 5.48 -10.87
N LEU A 93 -4.89 5.60 -11.71
CA LEU A 93 -4.39 4.47 -12.51
C LEU A 93 -3.90 3.34 -11.61
N LEU A 94 -3.07 3.66 -10.61
CA LEU A 94 -2.50 2.67 -9.69
C LEU A 94 -3.56 1.97 -8.82
N LYS A 95 -4.53 2.75 -8.31
CA LYS A 95 -5.57 2.29 -7.37
C LYS A 95 -6.85 1.84 -8.07
N SER A 96 -6.85 1.68 -9.40
CA SER A 96 -8.06 1.31 -10.12
C SER A 96 -8.58 -0.07 -9.68
N GLU A 97 -9.83 -0.09 -9.19
CA GLU A 97 -10.52 -1.32 -8.80
C GLU A 97 -11.38 -1.89 -9.94
N ARG A 98 -11.82 -1.03 -10.86
CA ARG A 98 -12.76 -1.40 -11.93
C ARG A 98 -12.08 -1.71 -13.25
N ASP A 99 -10.96 -1.03 -13.51
CA ASP A 99 -10.14 -1.35 -14.67
C ASP A 99 -9.26 -2.57 -14.33
N PHE A 100 -8.80 -3.27 -15.36
CA PHE A 100 -7.86 -4.40 -15.22
C PHE A 100 -8.41 -5.61 -14.43
N TYR A 101 -9.73 -5.84 -14.46
CA TYR A 101 -10.28 -7.08 -13.92
C TYR A 101 -9.60 -8.29 -14.58
N GLU A 102 -9.49 -9.40 -13.83
CA GLU A 102 -8.77 -10.61 -14.25
C GLU A 102 -7.25 -10.47 -14.49
N LEU A 103 -6.65 -9.28 -14.28
CA LEU A 103 -5.19 -9.10 -14.42
C LEU A 103 -4.41 -10.09 -13.54
N GLU A 104 -4.94 -10.42 -12.38
CA GLU A 104 -4.39 -11.39 -11.45
C GLU A 104 -4.25 -12.79 -12.07
N LYS A 105 -5.20 -13.24 -12.89
CA LYS A 105 -5.13 -14.55 -13.57
C LYS A 105 -3.89 -14.68 -14.47
N PHE A 106 -3.55 -13.60 -15.19
CA PHE A 106 -2.34 -13.57 -16.02
C PHE A 106 -1.07 -13.57 -15.16
N ALA A 107 -1.10 -12.88 -14.03
CA ALA A 107 -0.02 -12.83 -13.07
C ALA A 107 0.27 -14.22 -12.47
N GLN A 108 -0.76 -14.96 -12.07
CA GLN A 108 -0.66 -16.31 -11.51
C GLN A 108 -0.24 -17.35 -12.56
N ALA A 109 -0.75 -17.24 -13.79
CA ALA A 109 -0.46 -18.22 -14.85
C ALA A 109 1.02 -18.21 -15.27
N ASN A 110 1.69 -17.05 -15.26
CA ASN A 110 3.11 -16.95 -15.58
C ASN A 110 3.76 -15.80 -14.79
N PRO A 111 3.99 -16.00 -13.48
CA PRO A 111 4.43 -14.93 -12.57
C PRO A 111 5.76 -14.30 -12.99
N LYS A 112 6.71 -15.10 -13.44
CA LYS A 112 8.02 -14.61 -13.89
C LYS A 112 7.90 -13.68 -15.08
N ALA A 113 7.23 -14.12 -16.14
CA ALA A 113 7.06 -13.30 -17.34
C ALA A 113 6.22 -12.05 -17.09
N PHE A 114 5.23 -12.15 -16.19
CA PHE A 114 4.43 -11.01 -15.77
C PHE A 114 5.29 -9.95 -15.05
N LEU A 115 6.08 -10.35 -14.07
CA LEU A 115 6.97 -9.46 -13.34
C LEU A 115 8.05 -8.86 -14.26
N GLU A 116 8.68 -9.65 -15.13
CA GLU A 116 9.65 -9.17 -16.12
C GLU A 116 9.08 -8.09 -17.04
N ALA A 117 7.79 -8.19 -17.40
CA ALA A 117 7.13 -7.24 -18.27
C ALA A 117 6.63 -5.99 -17.54
N ILE A 118 6.05 -6.14 -16.34
CA ILE A 118 5.24 -5.10 -15.69
C ILE A 118 6.02 -4.36 -14.58
N TRP A 119 7.01 -4.99 -13.95
CA TRP A 119 7.67 -4.45 -12.76
C TRP A 119 8.32 -3.09 -12.98
N TRP A 120 9.03 -2.93 -14.10
CA TRP A 120 9.66 -1.66 -14.43
C TRP A 120 8.64 -0.54 -14.66
N TRP A 121 7.57 -0.85 -15.35
CA TRP A 121 6.46 0.08 -15.55
C TRP A 121 5.84 0.51 -14.22
N PHE A 122 5.56 -0.46 -13.34
CA PHE A 122 5.01 -0.22 -12.03
C PHE A 122 5.92 0.68 -11.18
N THR A 123 7.20 0.35 -11.08
CA THR A 123 8.15 1.14 -10.29
C THR A 123 8.30 2.57 -10.83
N ASN A 124 8.25 2.76 -12.17
CA ASN A 124 8.23 4.08 -12.79
C ASN A 124 6.95 4.87 -12.44
N LEU A 125 5.78 4.22 -12.44
CA LEU A 125 4.53 4.86 -12.02
C LEU A 125 4.60 5.31 -10.56
N VAL A 126 5.02 4.42 -9.66
CA VAL A 126 5.16 4.72 -8.22
C VAL A 126 6.20 5.82 -8.01
N ASP A 127 7.35 5.79 -8.68
CA ASP A 127 8.37 6.84 -8.62
C ASP A 127 7.81 8.21 -9.02
N ARG A 128 6.99 8.28 -10.06
CA ARG A 128 6.35 9.53 -10.49
C ARG A 128 5.37 10.09 -9.47
N ILE A 129 4.60 9.20 -8.83
CA ILE A 129 3.67 9.58 -7.76
C ILE A 129 4.44 10.12 -6.54
N SER A 130 5.60 9.53 -6.22
CA SER A 130 6.40 9.79 -5.02
C SER A 130 7.37 10.98 -5.14
N ARG A 131 7.53 11.60 -6.31
CA ARG A 131 8.59 12.61 -6.56
C ARG A 131 8.51 13.86 -5.70
N GLU A 132 7.31 14.22 -5.27
CA GLU A 132 7.07 15.43 -4.48
C GLU A 132 7.32 15.22 -2.97
N PHE A 133 7.52 13.98 -2.54
CA PHE A 133 7.81 13.69 -1.13
C PHE A 133 9.29 13.85 -0.85
N ASN A 134 9.59 14.72 0.10
CA ASN A 134 10.95 14.90 0.61
C ASN A 134 11.43 13.58 1.22
N LEU A 135 12.60 13.15 0.76
CA LEU A 135 13.33 12.03 1.34
C LEU A 135 13.66 12.36 2.80
N ASN A 136 12.93 11.75 3.71
CA ASN A 136 13.42 11.67 5.07
C ASN A 136 14.46 10.54 5.10
N SER A 137 15.67 10.79 5.63
CA SER A 137 16.75 9.80 5.69
C SER A 137 16.39 8.54 6.47
N THR A 138 15.28 8.56 7.20
CA THR A 138 14.80 7.48 8.08
C THR A 138 13.68 6.64 7.49
N SER A 139 13.09 7.03 6.36
CA SER A 139 12.01 6.30 5.69
C SER A 139 12.27 6.20 4.21
N TYR A 140 11.66 5.19 3.58
CA TYR A 140 11.52 5.15 2.14
C TYR A 140 10.58 6.25 1.66
N ARG A 141 10.63 6.57 0.37
CA ARG A 141 9.67 7.50 -0.22
C ARG A 141 8.27 6.89 -0.11
N GLU A 142 7.48 7.51 0.76
CA GLU A 142 6.09 7.22 0.98
C GLU A 142 5.26 8.34 0.36
N ASP A 143 4.24 8.01 -0.38
CA ASP A 143 3.53 8.98 -1.18
C ASP A 143 2.02 8.88 -1.08
N PHE A 144 1.49 7.74 -0.70
CA PHE A 144 0.04 7.54 -0.64
C PHE A 144 -0.33 6.37 0.26
N LEU A 145 -1.55 6.42 0.76
CA LEU A 145 -2.11 5.36 1.56
C LEU A 145 -2.54 4.19 0.66
N VAL A 146 -1.79 3.10 0.69
CA VAL A 146 -2.13 1.84 0.02
C VAL A 146 -2.14 0.72 1.05
N SER A 147 -3.31 0.17 1.30
CA SER A 147 -3.43 -1.07 2.07
C SER A 147 -3.29 -2.25 1.12
N LEU A 148 -2.30 -3.11 1.37
CA LEU A 148 -2.10 -4.32 0.56
C LEU A 148 -3.16 -5.40 0.84
N ASP A 149 -3.80 -5.36 2.00
CA ASP A 149 -4.77 -6.38 2.44
C ASP A 149 -6.24 -5.97 2.23
N ARG A 150 -6.53 -4.67 2.05
CA ARG A 150 -7.92 -4.20 1.96
C ARG A 150 -8.34 -3.78 0.56
N TYR A 151 -7.67 -2.77 0.00
CA TYR A 151 -8.04 -2.19 -1.30
C TYR A 151 -6.77 -1.80 -2.08
N PRO A 152 -5.96 -2.80 -2.51
CA PRO A 152 -4.67 -2.49 -3.13
C PRO A 152 -4.81 -1.86 -4.53
N GLY A 153 -5.95 -2.05 -5.21
CA GLY A 153 -6.09 -1.80 -6.63
C GLY A 153 -5.62 -3.00 -7.48
N LYS A 154 -6.24 -3.21 -8.64
CA LYS A 154 -6.05 -4.44 -9.45
C LYS A 154 -4.62 -4.67 -9.93
N ILE A 155 -3.87 -3.61 -10.17
CA ILE A 155 -2.45 -3.70 -10.58
C ILE A 155 -1.58 -4.22 -9.44
N ILE A 156 -1.77 -3.67 -8.23
CA ILE A 156 -1.00 -4.08 -7.05
C ILE A 156 -1.39 -5.50 -6.64
N GLU A 157 -2.68 -5.85 -6.69
CA GLU A 157 -3.19 -7.19 -6.41
C GLU A 157 -2.54 -8.23 -7.34
N ALA A 158 -2.47 -7.93 -8.65
CA ALA A 158 -1.83 -8.81 -9.62
C ALA A 158 -0.32 -8.94 -9.39
N LEU A 159 0.37 -7.84 -9.06
CA LEU A 159 1.81 -7.88 -8.74
C LEU A 159 2.09 -8.67 -7.46
N LEU A 160 1.28 -8.48 -6.41
CA LEU A 160 1.38 -9.24 -5.17
C LEU A 160 1.17 -10.73 -5.45
N SER A 161 0.14 -11.07 -6.21
CA SER A 161 -0.14 -12.46 -6.60
C SER A 161 1.02 -13.07 -7.40
N ALA A 162 1.58 -12.36 -8.39
CA ALA A 162 2.75 -12.82 -9.14
C ALA A 162 3.99 -13.03 -8.25
N ILE A 163 4.22 -12.15 -7.28
CA ILE A 163 5.34 -12.25 -6.33
C ILE A 163 5.18 -13.50 -5.44
N LEU A 164 3.98 -13.73 -4.90
CA LEU A 164 3.68 -14.88 -4.06
C LEU A 164 3.82 -16.20 -4.85
N GLU A 165 3.26 -16.26 -6.04
CA GLU A 165 3.37 -17.42 -6.92
C GLU A 165 4.82 -17.69 -7.34
N LEU A 166 5.59 -16.67 -7.71
CA LEU A 166 7.00 -16.82 -8.06
C LEU A 166 7.82 -17.34 -6.86
N ALA A 167 7.56 -16.83 -5.67
CA ALA A 167 8.22 -17.27 -4.44
C ALA A 167 7.96 -18.77 -4.14
N GLN A 168 6.76 -19.26 -4.46
CA GLN A 168 6.38 -20.67 -4.29
C GLN A 168 6.91 -21.57 -5.39
N GLN A 169 6.79 -21.15 -6.66
CA GLN A 169 7.09 -21.99 -7.83
C GLN A 169 8.59 -22.03 -8.16
N ASP A 170 9.28 -20.88 -8.05
CA ASP A 170 10.71 -20.76 -8.38
C ASP A 170 11.40 -19.81 -7.40
N ARG A 171 11.72 -20.35 -6.22
CA ARG A 171 12.38 -19.60 -5.15
C ARG A 171 13.66 -18.89 -5.62
N GLN A 172 14.48 -19.54 -6.44
CA GLN A 172 15.75 -18.96 -6.90
C GLN A 172 15.51 -17.76 -7.84
N ALA A 173 14.53 -17.86 -8.73
CA ALA A 173 14.13 -16.73 -9.57
C ALA A 173 13.57 -15.58 -8.70
N PHE A 174 12.79 -15.90 -7.67
CA PHE A 174 12.28 -14.89 -6.73
C PHE A 174 13.41 -14.19 -5.95
N LEU A 175 14.39 -14.92 -5.41
CA LEU A 175 15.53 -14.31 -4.73
C LEU A 175 16.36 -13.42 -5.65
N THR A 176 16.51 -13.82 -6.91
CA THR A 176 17.16 -13.00 -7.94
C THR A 176 16.37 -11.70 -8.19
N PHE A 177 15.04 -11.80 -8.31
CA PHE A 177 14.15 -10.66 -8.46
C PHE A 177 14.22 -9.69 -7.26
N VAL A 178 14.21 -10.22 -6.03
CA VAL A 178 14.40 -9.40 -4.80
C VAL A 178 15.75 -8.68 -4.85
N THR A 179 16.83 -9.37 -5.19
CA THR A 179 18.18 -8.79 -5.26
C THR A 179 18.28 -7.66 -6.28
N GLN A 180 17.60 -7.76 -7.40
CA GLN A 180 17.53 -6.71 -8.42
C GLN A 180 16.73 -5.48 -7.96
N SER A 181 15.74 -5.69 -7.09
CA SER A 181 14.84 -4.65 -6.60
C SER A 181 15.26 -4.04 -5.24
N ILE A 182 16.26 -4.62 -4.58
CA ILE A 182 16.65 -4.31 -3.19
C ILE A 182 17.15 -2.86 -2.99
N GLN A 183 17.60 -2.21 -4.06
CA GLN A 183 18.10 -0.84 -4.05
C GLN A 183 17.00 0.21 -4.32
N SER A 184 15.76 -0.22 -4.47
CA SER A 184 14.65 0.71 -4.63
C SER A 184 14.52 1.63 -3.42
N ASP A 185 14.12 2.88 -3.64
CA ASP A 185 13.84 3.84 -2.59
C ASP A 185 12.34 4.03 -2.33
N LEU A 186 11.53 3.13 -2.88
CA LEU A 186 10.07 3.17 -2.85
C LEU A 186 9.52 2.22 -1.79
N LEU A 187 8.75 2.76 -0.83
CA LEU A 187 8.15 1.98 0.27
C LEU A 187 7.28 0.83 -0.27
N LEU A 188 6.41 1.10 -1.23
CA LEU A 188 5.50 0.10 -1.79
C LEU A 188 6.24 -1.08 -2.43
N VAL A 189 7.40 -0.83 -3.07
CA VAL A 189 8.27 -1.90 -3.60
C VAL A 189 8.73 -2.82 -2.47
N HIS A 190 9.27 -2.25 -1.38
CA HIS A 190 9.76 -3.05 -0.25
C HIS A 190 8.63 -3.78 0.49
N ARG A 191 7.43 -3.20 0.56
CA ARG A 191 6.26 -3.88 1.12
C ARG A 191 5.86 -5.10 0.30
N LEU A 192 5.80 -4.98 -1.02
CA LEU A 192 5.53 -6.12 -1.92
C LEU A 192 6.60 -7.21 -1.80
N LEU A 193 7.88 -6.83 -1.78
CA LEU A 193 8.97 -7.79 -1.58
C LEU A 193 8.87 -8.49 -0.22
N ALA A 194 8.52 -7.77 0.85
CA ALA A 194 8.36 -8.32 2.19
C ALA A 194 7.28 -9.43 2.23
N ARG A 195 6.18 -9.26 1.51
CA ARG A 195 5.12 -10.28 1.40
C ARG A 195 5.61 -11.57 0.72
N GLY A 196 6.38 -11.44 -0.35
CA GLY A 196 6.98 -12.61 -1.00
C GLY A 196 8.04 -13.30 -0.11
N LEU A 197 8.85 -12.50 0.60
CA LEU A 197 9.86 -13.01 1.53
C LEU A 197 9.22 -13.74 2.72
N GLU A 198 8.11 -13.24 3.25
CA GLU A 198 7.34 -13.92 4.30
C GLU A 198 6.96 -15.35 3.88
N ASN A 199 6.58 -15.53 2.62
CA ASN A 199 6.14 -16.83 2.09
C ASN A 199 7.25 -17.90 2.06
N ILE A 200 8.52 -17.49 2.03
CA ILE A 200 9.69 -18.38 2.03
C ILE A 200 10.49 -18.33 3.34
N ALA A 201 9.94 -17.77 4.40
CA ALA A 201 10.62 -17.49 5.66
C ALA A 201 11.28 -18.73 6.29
N SER A 202 10.63 -19.89 6.22
CA SER A 202 11.17 -21.13 6.77
C SER A 202 12.34 -21.70 5.95
N GLN A 203 12.45 -21.34 4.67
CA GLN A 203 13.45 -21.88 3.75
C GLN A 203 14.66 -20.96 3.61
N GLU A 204 14.48 -19.65 3.73
CA GLU A 204 15.52 -18.65 3.51
C GLU A 204 15.60 -17.61 4.64
N PRO A 205 15.60 -18.04 5.93
CA PRO A 205 15.57 -17.11 7.06
C PRO A 205 16.79 -16.19 7.09
N GLN A 206 17.96 -16.71 6.68
CA GLN A 206 19.20 -15.94 6.69
C GLN A 206 19.24 -14.86 5.60
N PHE A 207 18.65 -15.14 4.42
CA PHE A 207 18.50 -14.12 3.38
C PHE A 207 17.59 -12.98 3.86
N ILE A 208 16.49 -13.33 4.51
CA ILE A 208 15.52 -12.35 5.01
C ILE A 208 16.11 -11.53 6.17
N LEU A 209 16.87 -12.16 7.06
CA LEU A 209 17.62 -11.45 8.11
C LEU A 209 18.56 -10.41 7.50
N ASN A 210 19.35 -10.80 6.51
CA ASN A 210 20.25 -9.89 5.81
C ASN A 210 19.47 -8.78 5.06
N TYR A 211 18.34 -9.12 4.45
CA TYR A 211 17.45 -8.13 3.84
C TYR A 211 16.99 -7.09 4.86
N LEU A 212 16.48 -7.49 6.02
CA LEU A 212 16.01 -6.57 7.06
C LEU A 212 17.14 -5.69 7.62
N LEU A 213 18.31 -6.26 7.86
CA LEU A 213 19.40 -5.57 8.56
C LEU A 213 20.31 -4.75 7.66
N SER A 214 20.32 -4.97 6.35
CA SER A 214 21.16 -4.20 5.42
C SER A 214 20.68 -2.76 5.21
N ASP A 215 19.42 -2.45 5.55
CA ASP A 215 18.87 -1.10 5.54
C ASP A 215 17.82 -0.99 6.65
N LEU A 216 18.11 -0.21 7.70
CA LEU A 216 17.23 -0.08 8.86
C LEU A 216 15.87 0.55 8.54
N ARG A 217 15.72 1.24 7.41
CA ARG A 217 14.41 1.72 6.93
C ARG A 217 13.42 0.56 6.73
N ARG A 218 13.89 -0.67 6.52
CA ARG A 218 13.07 -1.89 6.41
C ARG A 218 12.47 -2.34 7.74
N LEU A 219 12.85 -1.72 8.84
CA LEU A 219 12.13 -1.86 10.11
C LEU A 219 10.82 -1.06 10.13
N CYS A 220 10.56 -0.26 9.08
CA CYS A 220 9.37 0.56 8.95
C CYS A 220 8.66 0.30 7.60
N LEU A 221 8.28 -0.96 7.36
CA LEU A 221 7.49 -1.37 6.21
C LEU A 221 6.02 -1.51 6.62
N GLY A 222 5.23 -0.55 6.22
CA GLY A 222 3.80 -0.50 6.50
C GLY A 222 3.22 0.82 6.04
N ASP A 223 2.04 1.16 6.50
CA ASP A 223 1.36 2.42 6.21
C ASP A 223 0.52 2.90 7.39
N SER A 224 -0.16 4.04 7.24
CA SER A 224 -1.00 4.61 8.28
C SER A 224 -2.35 3.91 8.47
N ILE A 225 -2.72 2.97 7.59
CA ILE A 225 -3.99 2.22 7.65
C ILE A 225 -3.80 0.92 8.44
N GLU A 226 -2.75 0.17 8.10
CA GLU A 226 -2.45 -1.15 8.67
C GLU A 226 -1.42 -1.06 9.81
N GLY A 227 -0.71 0.05 9.90
CA GLY A 227 0.35 0.33 10.85
C GLY A 227 1.72 0.45 10.19
N HIS A 228 2.53 1.38 10.69
CA HIS A 228 3.83 1.74 10.11
C HIS A 228 4.85 0.59 10.03
N HIS A 229 4.66 -0.46 10.81
CA HIS A 229 5.54 -1.64 10.85
C HIS A 229 4.85 -2.92 10.39
N TYR A 230 3.70 -2.84 9.78
CA TYR A 230 2.83 -4.00 9.54
C TYR A 230 3.55 -5.14 8.79
N ASP A 231 4.16 -4.86 7.65
CA ASP A 231 4.87 -5.86 6.85
C ASP A 231 6.18 -6.30 7.51
N THR A 232 6.87 -5.39 8.22
CA THR A 232 8.07 -5.74 9.02
C THR A 232 7.72 -6.69 10.16
N LYS A 233 6.63 -6.44 10.90
CA LYS A 233 6.16 -7.29 12.00
C LYS A 233 5.89 -8.71 11.50
N ARG A 234 5.24 -8.84 10.35
CA ARG A 234 4.98 -10.14 9.72
C ARG A 234 6.27 -10.87 9.36
N LEU A 235 7.25 -10.17 8.76
CA LEU A 235 8.55 -10.76 8.47
C LEU A 235 9.28 -11.23 9.73
N ILE A 236 9.35 -10.39 10.78
CA ILE A 236 9.99 -10.77 12.04
C ILE A 236 9.31 -12.00 12.63
N CYS A 237 7.98 -11.99 12.72
CA CYS A 237 7.20 -13.12 13.24
C CYS A 237 7.48 -14.41 12.46
N SER A 238 7.54 -14.34 11.14
CA SER A 238 7.72 -15.51 10.28
C SER A 238 9.14 -16.09 10.29
N ILE A 239 10.19 -15.25 10.41
CA ILE A 239 11.58 -15.75 10.37
C ILE A 239 12.12 -16.15 11.75
N CYS A 240 11.67 -15.52 12.83
CA CYS A 240 12.23 -15.72 14.16
C CYS A 240 12.27 -17.19 14.63
N PRO A 241 11.26 -18.04 14.38
CA PRO A 241 11.32 -19.45 14.73
C PRO A 241 12.45 -20.23 14.02
N HIS A 242 12.90 -19.74 12.87
CA HIS A 242 13.89 -20.39 12.00
C HIS A 242 15.31 -19.83 12.15
N LEU A 243 15.50 -18.79 12.97
CA LEU A 243 16.79 -18.17 13.23
C LEU A 243 17.47 -18.75 14.47
N SER A 244 18.80 -18.69 14.48
CA SER A 244 19.59 -18.96 15.70
C SER A 244 19.33 -17.89 16.78
N PRO A 245 19.58 -18.17 18.07
CA PRO A 245 19.46 -17.16 19.12
C PRO A 245 20.33 -15.92 18.84
N ASP A 246 21.54 -16.10 18.33
CA ASP A 246 22.46 -15.00 17.99
C ASP A 246 21.91 -14.12 16.86
N ASP A 247 21.24 -14.73 15.87
CA ASP A 247 20.64 -13.99 14.76
C ASP A 247 19.40 -13.22 15.19
N ARG A 248 18.61 -13.78 16.10
CA ARG A 248 17.45 -13.07 16.73
C ARG A 248 17.95 -11.86 17.52
N GLU A 249 19.04 -12.01 18.26
CA GLU A 249 19.66 -10.90 19.02
C GLU A 249 20.14 -9.77 18.10
N LYS A 250 20.57 -10.07 16.87
CA LYS A 250 20.90 -9.03 15.88
C LYS A 250 19.68 -8.16 15.53
N ILE A 251 18.51 -8.78 15.35
CA ILE A 251 17.26 -8.04 15.10
C ILE A 251 16.89 -7.21 16.32
N GLU A 252 16.93 -7.79 17.55
CA GLU A 252 16.65 -7.05 18.78
C GLU A 252 17.58 -5.85 18.94
N ASN A 253 18.87 -5.99 18.63
CA ASN A 253 19.85 -4.92 18.72
C ASN A 253 19.59 -3.82 17.65
N ALA A 254 19.19 -4.20 16.45
CA ALA A 254 18.78 -3.26 15.41
C ALA A 254 17.54 -2.45 15.85
N ILE A 255 16.53 -3.12 16.44
CA ILE A 255 15.35 -2.45 16.98
C ILE A 255 15.70 -1.50 18.12
N ARG A 256 16.61 -1.88 19.03
CA ARG A 256 17.06 -0.99 20.13
C ARG A 256 17.70 0.30 19.60
N GLN A 257 18.38 0.24 18.47
CA GLN A 257 19.04 1.38 17.82
C GLN A 257 18.14 2.15 16.87
N PHE A 258 17.00 1.59 16.50
CA PHE A 258 16.09 2.19 15.55
C PHE A 258 15.43 3.43 16.10
N ASN A 259 15.46 4.50 15.31
CA ASN A 259 14.73 5.73 15.56
C ASN A 259 13.83 6.02 14.35
N TYR A 260 12.53 6.02 14.59
CA TYR A 260 11.53 6.37 13.57
C TYR A 260 11.63 7.84 13.19
N CYS A 261 11.80 8.69 14.20
CA CYS A 261 11.96 10.12 14.04
C CYS A 261 13.30 10.60 14.63
N HIS A 262 13.92 11.57 13.95
CA HIS A 262 15.09 12.25 14.45
C HIS A 262 14.73 13.70 14.84
N PRO A 263 15.33 14.25 15.93
CA PRO A 263 15.19 15.66 16.24
C PRO A 263 15.74 16.50 15.09
N TRP A 264 14.96 17.55 14.71
CA TRP A 264 15.43 18.54 13.75
C TRP A 264 16.31 19.60 14.42
N GLU A 265 17.03 20.40 13.63
CA GLU A 265 17.75 21.56 14.13
C GLU A 265 16.79 22.52 14.84
N ASN A 266 17.14 22.98 16.03
CA ASN A 266 16.33 23.83 16.90
C ASN A 266 15.03 23.18 17.43
N CYS A 267 15.00 21.86 17.56
CA CYS A 267 13.90 21.15 18.20
C CYS A 267 13.78 21.57 19.68
N GLU A 268 12.62 22.08 20.06
CA GLU A 268 12.33 22.48 21.45
C GLU A 268 12.42 21.28 22.42
N PRO A 269 12.72 21.48 23.71
CA PRO A 269 12.87 20.39 24.67
C PRO A 269 11.63 19.49 24.79
N ASP A 270 10.43 20.06 24.76
CA ASP A 270 9.18 19.33 24.86
C ASP A 270 8.94 18.47 23.60
N ASP A 271 9.20 19.02 22.41
CA ASP A 271 9.13 18.27 21.15
C ASP A 271 10.13 17.13 21.12
N ARG A 272 11.36 17.37 21.63
CA ARG A 272 12.39 16.34 21.76
C ARG A 272 11.93 15.20 22.68
N LEU A 273 11.27 15.50 23.78
CA LEU A 273 10.72 14.49 24.68
C LEU A 273 9.62 13.68 23.98
N GLN A 274 8.72 14.32 23.25
CA GLN A 274 7.70 13.63 22.48
C GLN A 274 8.30 12.72 21.41
N LEU A 275 9.32 13.17 20.69
CA LEU A 275 10.02 12.33 19.69
C LEU A 275 10.68 11.11 20.34
N LEU A 276 11.28 11.25 21.53
CA LEU A 276 11.84 10.13 22.26
C LEU A 276 10.77 9.12 22.67
N GLN A 277 9.62 9.58 23.16
CA GLN A 277 8.48 8.71 23.49
C GLN A 277 7.95 8.00 22.25
N TYR A 278 7.81 8.72 21.14
CA TYR A 278 7.35 8.17 19.86
C TYR A 278 8.29 7.08 19.35
N ASN A 279 9.61 7.30 19.40
CA ASN A 279 10.59 6.29 19.05
C ASN A 279 10.52 5.04 19.95
N ARG A 280 10.20 5.19 21.25
CA ARG A 280 10.00 4.05 22.15
C ARG A 280 8.76 3.25 21.78
N ILE A 281 7.65 3.92 21.43
CA ILE A 281 6.43 3.28 20.95
C ILE A 281 6.71 2.45 19.69
N HIS A 282 7.39 3.02 18.71
CA HIS A 282 7.77 2.30 17.47
C HIS A 282 8.66 1.08 17.73
N ARG A 283 9.60 1.17 18.68
CA ARG A 283 10.41 0.01 19.12
C ARG A 283 9.56 -1.05 19.80
N LEU A 284 8.62 -0.65 20.66
CA LEU A 284 7.67 -1.56 21.30
C LEU A 284 6.85 -2.32 20.25
N GLN A 285 6.31 -1.63 19.26
CA GLN A 285 5.56 -2.25 18.16
C GLN A 285 6.36 -3.32 17.43
N LEU A 286 7.65 -3.10 17.21
CA LEU A 286 8.55 -4.09 16.60
C LEU A 286 8.87 -5.26 17.55
N LEU A 287 9.07 -5.01 18.86
CA LEU A 287 9.30 -6.06 19.84
C LEU A 287 8.09 -6.97 20.03
N LEU A 288 6.87 -6.44 19.88
CA LEU A 288 5.63 -7.21 19.93
C LEU A 288 5.47 -8.19 18.76
N ALA A 289 6.27 -8.03 17.68
CA ALA A 289 6.25 -8.95 16.55
C ALA A 289 6.96 -10.28 16.82
N PHE A 290 7.81 -10.35 17.86
CA PHE A 290 8.50 -11.59 18.18
C PHE A 290 7.55 -12.58 18.90
N PRO A 291 7.54 -13.85 18.49
CA PRO A 291 7.01 -14.90 19.35
C PRO A 291 7.75 -14.92 20.69
N ASP A 292 7.03 -15.17 21.78
CA ASP A 292 7.61 -15.09 23.14
C ASP A 292 8.85 -15.95 23.34
N GLU A 293 8.88 -17.14 22.77
CA GLU A 293 10.00 -18.06 22.81
C GLU A 293 11.22 -17.58 22.01
N CYS A 294 11.02 -16.63 21.12
CA CYS A 294 12.09 -16.11 20.24
C CYS A 294 12.80 -14.89 20.83
N LEU A 295 12.22 -14.20 21.82
CA LEU A 295 12.85 -13.06 22.47
C LEU A 295 13.91 -13.52 23.50
N SER A 296 15.06 -12.83 23.50
CA SER A 296 16.05 -12.98 24.57
C SER A 296 15.50 -12.53 25.92
N PRO A 297 16.11 -12.98 27.05
CA PRO A 297 15.70 -12.50 28.38
C PRO A 297 15.81 -10.95 28.52
N ALA A 298 16.75 -10.33 27.79
CA ALA A 298 16.91 -8.89 27.77
C ALA A 298 15.81 -8.21 26.91
N GLY A 299 15.47 -8.82 25.77
CA GLY A 299 14.38 -8.38 24.91
C GLY A 299 13.03 -8.43 25.62
N LYS A 300 12.73 -9.53 26.35
CA LYS A 300 11.51 -9.66 27.15
C LYS A 300 11.41 -8.58 28.22
N ARG A 301 12.48 -8.35 28.97
CA ARG A 301 12.51 -7.28 29.99
C ARG A 301 12.24 -5.91 29.38
N LEU A 302 12.91 -5.59 28.26
CA LEU A 302 12.69 -4.32 27.58
C LEU A 302 11.24 -4.19 27.09
N ARG A 303 10.70 -5.21 26.44
CA ARG A 303 9.31 -5.22 25.98
C ARG A 303 8.35 -4.98 27.15
N ASP A 304 8.53 -5.71 28.27
CA ASP A 304 7.68 -5.63 29.44
C ASP A 304 7.78 -4.27 30.15
N GLU A 305 8.93 -3.61 30.10
CA GLU A 305 9.12 -2.23 30.56
C GLU A 305 8.37 -1.24 29.70
N GLU A 306 8.46 -1.39 28.37
CA GLU A 306 7.78 -0.50 27.42
C GLU A 306 6.24 -0.71 27.45
N ILE A 307 5.76 -1.94 27.64
CA ILE A 307 4.32 -2.24 27.85
C ILE A 307 3.78 -1.50 29.08
N ARG A 308 4.54 -1.47 30.17
CA ARG A 308 4.15 -0.73 31.38
C ARG A 308 4.15 0.79 31.18
N ALA A 309 5.05 1.28 30.34
CA ALA A 309 5.13 2.71 30.02
C ALA A 309 4.04 3.15 29.03
N PHE A 310 3.63 2.27 28.12
CA PHE A 310 2.70 2.53 27.02
C PHE A 310 1.60 1.44 26.93
N PRO A 311 0.76 1.28 27.94
CA PRO A 311 -0.23 0.19 27.98
C PRO A 311 -1.31 0.31 26.91
N SER A 312 -1.60 1.53 26.43
CA SER A 312 -2.56 1.79 25.35
C SER A 312 -2.10 1.21 24.01
N GLU A 313 -0.79 1.21 23.75
CA GLU A 313 -0.22 0.76 22.48
C GLU A 313 -0.32 -0.76 22.28
N VAL A 314 -0.47 -1.51 23.36
CA VAL A 314 -0.67 -2.98 23.33
C VAL A 314 -2.11 -3.34 23.01
N ALA A 315 -3.05 -2.47 23.36
CA ALA A 315 -4.48 -2.67 23.11
C ALA A 315 -4.86 -2.47 21.63
N GLU A 316 -4.03 -1.76 20.89
CA GLU A 316 -4.27 -1.40 19.49
C GLU A 316 -3.92 -2.48 18.45
N ASP A 317 -3.35 -3.63 18.83
CA ASP A 317 -3.35 -4.83 17.96
C ASP A 317 -4.77 -5.41 17.73
N ARG A 318 -5.77 -4.83 18.35
CA ARG A 318 -7.13 -4.91 17.84
C ARG A 318 -7.24 -3.86 16.73
N TYR A 319 -7.12 -4.32 15.46
CA TYR A 319 -7.68 -3.55 14.35
C TYR A 319 -8.96 -2.89 14.88
N PRO A 320 -9.14 -1.57 14.72
CA PRO A 320 -10.46 -1.03 14.93
C PRO A 320 -11.33 -1.91 14.03
N THR A 321 -12.07 -2.81 14.65
CA THR A 321 -13.15 -3.51 13.97
C THR A 321 -13.90 -2.36 13.38
N VAL A 322 -13.86 -2.23 12.03
CA VAL A 322 -14.66 -1.23 11.37
C VAL A 322 -16.04 -1.59 11.85
N THR A 323 -16.49 -0.87 12.86
CA THR A 323 -17.85 -1.00 13.34
C THR A 323 -18.64 -0.79 12.08
N PRO A 324 -19.39 -1.80 11.59
CA PRO A 324 -20.07 -1.66 10.32
C PRO A 324 -20.75 -0.32 10.43
N VAL A 325 -20.52 0.55 9.43
CA VAL A 325 -21.12 1.87 9.41
C VAL A 325 -22.59 1.60 9.67
N GLN A 326 -23.02 1.85 10.89
CA GLN A 326 -24.42 1.73 11.20
C GLN A 326 -25.02 2.86 10.42
N PHE A 327 -25.66 2.51 9.32
CA PHE A 327 -26.47 3.46 8.58
C PHE A 327 -27.50 3.91 9.61
N VAL A 328 -27.26 5.05 10.21
CA VAL A 328 -28.29 5.74 10.97
C VAL A 328 -29.24 6.18 9.89
N GLY A 329 -30.24 5.34 9.63
CA GLY A 329 -31.30 5.66 8.71
C GLY A 329 -31.93 6.99 9.14
N PRO A 330 -32.54 7.74 8.24
CA PRO A 330 -33.23 8.95 8.61
C PRO A 330 -34.20 8.62 9.77
N ARG A 331 -34.27 9.48 10.78
CA ARG A 331 -35.17 9.32 11.95
C ARG A 331 -36.65 9.16 11.55
N MET A 332 -36.97 9.48 10.31
CA MET A 332 -38.27 9.27 9.66
C MET A 332 -38.10 8.27 8.52
N THR A 333 -39.03 7.36 8.39
CA THR A 333 -39.17 6.51 7.22
C THR A 333 -39.56 7.31 5.99
N GLU A 334 -39.33 6.80 4.80
CA GLU A 334 -39.71 7.45 3.54
C GLU A 334 -41.22 7.77 3.48
N GLU A 335 -42.05 6.90 4.09
CA GLU A 335 -43.51 7.11 4.22
C GLU A 335 -43.85 8.24 5.20
N GLU A 336 -43.14 8.36 6.30
CA GLU A 336 -43.33 9.43 7.28
C GLU A 336 -42.84 10.78 6.72
N MET A 337 -41.69 10.81 6.02
CA MET A 337 -41.25 12.01 5.32
C MET A 337 -42.20 12.49 4.23
N SER A 338 -42.81 11.55 3.48
CA SER A 338 -43.79 11.91 2.42
C SER A 338 -45.08 12.45 2.96
N ARG A 339 -45.44 12.20 4.24
CA ARG A 339 -46.64 12.67 4.93
C ARG A 339 -46.40 13.88 5.82
N ALA A 340 -45.14 14.16 6.15
CA ALA A 340 -44.78 15.27 6.99
C ALA A 340 -45.04 16.61 6.27
N SER A 341 -45.53 17.59 7.01
CA SER A 341 -45.63 18.96 6.52
C SER A 341 -44.24 19.63 6.45
N ASP A 342 -44.10 20.64 5.61
CA ASP A 342 -42.87 21.43 5.51
C ASP A 342 -42.41 21.96 6.87
N LEU A 343 -43.35 22.31 7.74
CA LEU A 343 -43.06 22.82 9.10
C LEU A 343 -42.51 21.73 10.00
N GLU A 344 -43.00 20.48 9.92
CA GLU A 344 -42.47 19.34 10.68
C GLU A 344 -41.09 18.97 10.19
N LEU A 345 -40.81 19.02 8.90
CA LEU A 345 -39.49 18.80 8.33
C LEU A 345 -38.49 19.89 8.76
N LEU A 346 -38.91 21.16 8.73
CA LEU A 346 -38.09 22.29 9.19
C LEU A 346 -37.75 22.17 10.71
N ASN A 347 -38.72 21.80 11.52
CA ASN A 347 -38.49 21.58 12.95
C ASN A 347 -37.55 20.42 13.20
N LEU A 348 -37.64 19.33 12.43
CA LEU A 348 -36.70 18.22 12.49
C LEU A 348 -35.28 18.67 12.12
N PHE A 349 -35.13 19.51 11.10
CA PHE A 349 -33.82 20.08 10.73
C PHE A 349 -33.28 21.04 11.80
N ASP A 350 -34.12 21.80 12.46
CA ASP A 350 -33.73 22.69 13.56
C ASP A 350 -33.33 21.87 14.81
N GLU A 351 -33.96 20.75 15.09
CA GLU A 351 -33.54 19.81 16.14
C GLU A 351 -32.23 19.09 15.83
N LEU A 352 -31.92 18.92 14.55
CA LEU A 352 -30.64 18.34 14.08
C LEU A 352 -29.51 19.37 14.01
N SER A 353 -29.84 20.66 14.22
CA SER A 353 -28.88 21.75 14.07
C SER A 353 -27.69 21.61 15.01
N ASP A 354 -26.51 21.74 14.45
CA ASP A 354 -25.18 22.01 15.07
C ASP A 354 -24.62 21.05 16.14
N LYS A 355 -25.25 19.95 16.45
CA LYS A 355 -24.74 18.95 17.40
C LYS A 355 -24.08 17.75 16.75
N THR A 356 -24.12 17.65 15.45
CA THR A 356 -23.37 16.63 14.71
C THR A 356 -21.87 16.91 14.83
N ARG A 357 -21.20 16.26 15.77
CA ARG A 357 -19.75 16.28 15.91
C ARG A 357 -19.21 14.91 15.59
N TRP A 358 -18.13 14.88 14.83
CA TRP A 358 -17.36 13.67 14.70
C TRP A 358 -16.83 13.27 16.09
N ASP A 359 -17.35 12.20 16.64
CA ASP A 359 -16.84 11.62 17.87
C ASP A 359 -15.64 10.74 17.54
N ARG A 360 -14.43 11.25 17.83
CA ARG A 360 -13.19 10.52 17.61
C ARG A 360 -13.08 9.25 18.44
N SER A 361 -13.73 9.17 19.61
CA SER A 361 -13.69 8.00 20.48
C SER A 361 -14.51 6.85 19.93
N LEU A 362 -15.58 7.15 19.19
CA LEU A 362 -16.49 6.17 18.60
C LEU A 362 -16.29 6.00 17.08
N SER A 363 -15.44 6.83 16.45
CA SER A 363 -15.25 6.88 15.00
C SER A 363 -16.57 6.98 14.20
N VAL A 364 -17.55 7.68 14.76
CA VAL A 364 -18.90 7.87 14.19
C VAL A 364 -19.32 9.34 14.30
N TRP A 365 -20.22 9.76 13.42
CA TRP A 365 -20.90 11.03 13.59
C TRP A 365 -21.97 10.87 14.66
N ALA A 366 -21.77 11.50 15.80
CA ALA A 366 -22.78 11.57 16.85
C ALA A 366 -23.75 12.71 16.51
N THR A 367 -25.04 12.38 16.44
CA THR A 367 -26.14 13.35 16.33
C THR A 367 -26.68 13.71 17.70
#